data_b3a68a85428ff07155a0e50dd6176622
#
_entry.id   b3a68a85428ff07155a0e50dd6176622
#
_cell.length_a   1.000
_cell.length_b   1.000
_cell.length_c   1.000
_cell.angle_alpha   90.00
_cell.angle_beta   90.00
_cell.angle_gamma   90.00
#
_symmetry.space_group_name_H-M   'P 1'
#
loop_
_entity.id
_entity.type
_entity.pdbx_description
1 polymer ?
#
loop_
_entity_poly.entity_id
_entity_poly.type
_entity_poly.pdbx_seq_one_letter_code
_entity_poly.pdbx_strand_id
1 'polypeptide(L)'
;MKLRILAVAIALSTIIACQGTQVLAGEASTAPKSAKEAMKTSQDTKQYLFLLFYGAKDSLYDQMKASIVGVMAQTDQKILIYEASKSSGKDADLIAQYKIDRAPMPLLMVIGPNGAVLGGFPKSVTADKLAKSLVPPLTMDVLKSMQQQKMAVVLLQNSKTKFNAESSKTANDLVYDKRLLGSVEVIKADPSDPKNMDFLANAKIASAVATATIVLIAPPGIVAGVFPGNTTKNSIMSSLSAASSGACSGGQCGPGGCK
;
A
#
# COMPACT_ATOMS: atom_id res chain seq x y z
N MET A 1 55.39 19.58 -61.59
CA MET A 1 55.88 20.86 -61.07
C MET A 1 55.76 20.86 -59.58
N LYS A 2 56.87 20.96 -58.93
CA LYS A 2 57.34 21.10 -57.54
C LYS A 2 56.29 21.00 -56.38
N LEU A 3 56.35 19.84 -55.76
CA LEU A 3 55.88 19.46 -54.41
C LEU A 3 56.64 20.29 -53.35
N ARG A 4 55.95 20.91 -52.41
CA ARG A 4 56.57 21.42 -51.15
C ARG A 4 55.81 20.76 -50.01
N ILE A 5 56.49 19.86 -49.34
CA ILE A 5 56.13 19.19 -48.09
C ILE A 5 56.41 20.20 -46.98
N LEU A 6 55.41 20.54 -46.16
CA LEU A 6 55.59 21.30 -44.96
C LEU A 6 55.25 20.37 -43.76
N ALA A 7 56.27 19.95 -43.03
CA ALA A 7 56.14 19.16 -41.84
C ALA A 7 55.74 20.08 -40.67
N VAL A 8 54.57 19.80 -40.06
CA VAL A 8 54.17 20.43 -38.82
C VAL A 8 54.28 19.38 -37.71
N ALA A 9 55.21 19.57 -36.84
CA ALA A 9 55.37 18.78 -35.60
C ALA A 9 54.32 19.23 -34.58
N ILE A 10 53.38 18.32 -34.26
CA ILE A 10 52.41 18.53 -33.21
C ILE A 10 52.95 17.86 -31.95
N ALA A 11 53.31 18.65 -30.97
CA ALA A 11 53.67 18.23 -29.62
C ALA A 11 52.39 17.72 -28.92
N LEU A 12 52.38 16.43 -28.60
CA LEU A 12 51.29 15.77 -27.88
C LEU A 12 51.53 16.00 -26.37
N SER A 13 50.86 17.01 -25.79
CA SER A 13 50.83 17.20 -24.34
C SER A 13 49.72 16.32 -23.76
N THR A 14 50.09 15.17 -23.18
CA THR A 14 49.21 14.32 -22.41
C THR A 14 48.87 14.96 -21.08
N ILE A 15 47.67 15.58 -21.01
CA ILE A 15 47.06 15.97 -19.75
C ILE A 15 46.38 14.73 -19.19
N ILE A 16 46.98 14.07 -18.20
CA ILE A 16 46.34 13.04 -17.39
C ILE A 16 45.37 13.77 -16.45
N ALA A 17 44.12 13.88 -16.87
CA ALA A 17 43.03 14.27 -15.98
C ALA A 17 42.74 13.09 -15.03
N CYS A 18 43.25 13.21 -13.80
CA CYS A 18 42.86 12.34 -12.70
C CYS A 18 41.39 12.63 -12.37
N GLN A 19 40.46 11.90 -13.03
CA GLN A 19 39.07 11.91 -12.67
C GLN A 19 38.95 11.17 -11.34
N GLY A 20 38.93 11.96 -10.26
CA GLY A 20 38.54 11.47 -8.95
C GLY A 20 37.13 10.92 -9.04
N THR A 21 37.01 9.60 -9.03
CA THR A 21 35.77 8.88 -8.78
C THR A 21 35.29 9.33 -7.42
N GLN A 22 34.33 10.28 -7.38
CA GLN A 22 33.55 10.50 -6.18
C GLN A 22 32.72 9.23 -5.98
N VAL A 23 33.26 8.36 -5.14
CA VAL A 23 32.47 7.31 -4.49
C VAL A 23 31.46 8.07 -3.65
N LEU A 24 30.23 8.19 -4.16
CA LEU A 24 29.10 8.53 -3.32
C LEU A 24 29.09 7.45 -2.22
N ALA A 25 29.53 7.84 -1.05
CA ALA A 25 29.36 7.06 0.16
C ALA A 25 27.84 6.92 0.34
N GLY A 26 27.30 5.81 -0.18
CA GLY A 26 25.97 5.35 0.16
C GLY A 26 25.96 5.24 1.68
N GLU A 27 25.10 6.02 2.35
CA GLU A 27 24.86 5.87 3.76
C GLU A 27 24.67 4.40 4.05
N ALA A 28 25.60 3.83 4.82
CA ALA A 28 25.49 2.47 5.30
C ALA A 28 24.20 2.41 6.11
N SER A 29 23.13 1.89 5.50
CA SER A 29 21.85 1.68 6.16
C SER A 29 22.12 0.72 7.31
N THR A 30 22.32 1.28 8.51
CA THR A 30 22.46 0.47 9.72
C THR A 30 21.18 -0.32 9.89
N ALA A 31 21.29 -1.63 10.07
CA ALA A 31 20.13 -2.50 10.27
C ALA A 31 19.23 -1.96 11.41
N PRO A 32 17.90 -1.94 11.24
CA PRO A 32 16.99 -1.38 12.23
C PRO A 32 17.20 -2.04 13.61
N LYS A 33 17.23 -1.23 14.66
CA LYS A 33 17.44 -1.70 16.04
C LYS A 33 16.17 -2.11 16.76
N SER A 34 14.99 -1.75 16.23
CA SER A 34 13.68 -2.09 16.77
C SER A 34 12.66 -2.27 15.63
N ALA A 35 11.54 -2.93 15.90
CA ALA A 35 10.44 -3.07 14.96
C ALA A 35 9.86 -1.71 14.55
N LYS A 36 9.78 -0.74 15.46
CA LYS A 36 9.35 0.63 15.18
C LYS A 36 10.28 1.34 14.19
N GLU A 37 11.59 1.18 14.37
CA GLU A 37 12.60 1.72 13.44
C GLU A 37 12.51 1.00 12.08
N ALA A 38 12.32 -0.32 12.06
CA ALA A 38 12.10 -1.07 10.83
C ALA A 38 10.86 -0.60 10.06
N MET A 39 9.76 -0.31 10.77
CA MET A 39 8.55 0.27 10.16
C MET A 39 8.81 1.65 9.55
N LYS A 40 9.54 2.50 10.27
CA LYS A 40 9.93 3.82 9.74
C LYS A 40 10.82 3.68 8.52
N THR A 41 11.87 2.88 8.62
CA THR A 41 12.83 2.65 7.52
C THR A 41 12.12 2.11 6.28
N SER A 42 11.20 1.14 6.43
CA SER A 42 10.47 0.58 5.29
C SER A 42 9.59 1.61 4.58
N GLN A 43 8.97 2.54 5.33
CA GLN A 43 8.18 3.63 4.76
C GLN A 43 9.05 4.66 4.05
N ASP A 44 10.16 5.08 4.67
CA ASP A 44 11.11 6.05 4.12
C ASP A 44 11.77 5.53 2.82
N THR A 45 12.09 4.24 2.79
CA THR A 45 12.74 3.58 1.64
C THR A 45 11.76 2.94 0.64
N LYS A 46 10.45 3.08 0.87
CA LYS A 46 9.39 2.51 0.03
C LYS A 46 9.51 0.99 -0.17
N GLN A 47 9.82 0.27 0.91
CA GLN A 47 9.96 -1.18 0.93
C GLN A 47 8.79 -1.83 1.66
N TYR A 48 8.44 -3.07 1.29
CA TYR A 48 7.61 -3.90 2.13
C TYR A 48 8.40 -4.31 3.37
N LEU A 49 7.74 -4.45 4.52
CA LEU A 49 8.36 -4.91 5.74
C LEU A 49 7.78 -6.25 6.16
N PHE A 50 8.65 -7.22 6.35
CA PHE A 50 8.33 -8.51 6.95
C PHE A 50 8.81 -8.49 8.40
N LEU A 51 7.87 -8.36 9.33
CA LEU A 51 8.13 -8.45 10.78
C LEU A 51 7.90 -9.88 11.24
N LEU A 52 8.97 -10.59 11.52
CA LEU A 52 8.93 -11.96 12.03
C LEU A 52 9.07 -11.97 13.55
N PHE A 53 7.96 -12.17 14.25
CA PHE A 53 7.96 -12.40 15.70
C PHE A 53 8.13 -13.87 15.99
N TYR A 54 9.00 -14.19 16.98
CA TYR A 54 9.25 -15.57 17.40
C TYR A 54 9.40 -15.68 18.90
N GLY A 55 9.00 -16.85 19.45
CA GLY A 55 9.27 -17.23 20.82
C GLY A 55 10.57 -18.03 20.93
N ALA A 56 10.70 -19.07 20.12
CA ALA A 56 11.91 -19.89 19.96
C ALA A 56 12.27 -19.99 18.47
N LYS A 57 13.54 -20.25 18.18
CA LYS A 57 14.01 -20.57 16.82
C LYS A 57 13.94 -22.08 16.63
N ASP A 58 12.74 -22.57 16.42
CA ASP A 58 12.40 -23.98 16.19
C ASP A 58 12.14 -24.25 14.69
N SER A 59 11.71 -25.48 14.38
CA SER A 59 11.42 -25.90 13.00
C SER A 59 10.35 -25.05 12.32
N LEU A 60 9.37 -24.50 13.03
CA LEU A 60 8.35 -23.62 12.48
C LEU A 60 8.95 -22.25 12.11
N TYR A 61 9.85 -21.74 12.95
CA TYR A 61 10.61 -20.54 12.65
C TYR A 61 11.45 -20.72 11.37
N ASP A 62 12.14 -21.86 11.23
CA ASP A 62 12.94 -22.15 10.04
C ASP A 62 12.09 -22.28 8.78
N GLN A 63 10.93 -22.93 8.87
CA GLN A 63 9.96 -23.01 7.77
C GLN A 63 9.45 -21.62 7.36
N MET A 64 9.16 -20.74 8.31
CA MET A 64 8.74 -19.36 8.04
C MET A 64 9.86 -18.59 7.31
N LYS A 65 11.11 -18.73 7.76
CA LYS A 65 12.28 -18.13 7.10
C LYS A 65 12.45 -18.66 5.68
N ALA A 66 12.30 -19.95 5.45
CA ALA A 66 12.37 -20.53 4.11
C ALA A 66 11.28 -19.94 3.19
N SER A 67 10.06 -19.74 3.70
CA SER A 67 8.98 -19.10 2.93
C SER A 67 9.27 -17.64 2.59
N ILE A 68 9.89 -16.89 3.51
CA ILE A 68 10.34 -15.51 3.27
C ILE A 68 11.39 -15.47 2.14
N VAL A 69 12.39 -16.37 2.20
CA VAL A 69 13.41 -16.48 1.14
C VAL A 69 12.74 -16.86 -0.19
N GLY A 70 11.80 -17.79 -0.16
CA GLY A 70 11.04 -18.20 -1.34
C GLY A 70 10.29 -17.07 -2.02
N VAL A 71 9.61 -16.19 -1.27
CA VAL A 71 8.92 -15.05 -1.87
C VAL A 71 9.88 -14.00 -2.41
N MET A 72 11.01 -13.76 -1.73
CA MET A 72 12.03 -12.82 -2.23
C MET A 72 12.61 -13.25 -3.58
N ALA A 73 12.68 -14.55 -3.84
CA ALA A 73 13.11 -15.08 -5.15
C ALA A 73 12.01 -14.97 -6.24
N GLN A 74 10.76 -14.75 -5.88
CA GLN A 74 9.61 -14.69 -6.79
C GLN A 74 9.14 -13.27 -7.12
N THR A 75 9.70 -12.22 -6.48
CA THR A 75 9.24 -10.86 -6.63
C THR A 75 10.38 -9.87 -6.81
N ASP A 76 10.17 -8.85 -7.64
CA ASP A 76 11.07 -7.68 -7.76
C ASP A 76 10.82 -6.62 -6.67
N GLN A 77 9.86 -6.86 -5.77
CA GLN A 77 9.56 -5.92 -4.70
C GLN A 77 10.69 -5.89 -3.67
N LYS A 78 11.06 -4.70 -3.23
CA LYS A 78 12.04 -4.54 -2.15
C LYS A 78 11.40 -4.90 -0.82
N ILE A 79 12.00 -5.84 -0.10
CA ILE A 79 11.52 -6.34 1.19
C ILE A 79 12.58 -6.11 2.25
N LEU A 80 12.24 -5.38 3.29
CA LEU A 80 13.01 -5.28 4.53
C LEU A 80 12.51 -6.37 5.48
N ILE A 81 13.43 -7.10 6.10
CA ILE A 81 13.10 -8.13 7.10
C ILE A 81 13.58 -7.65 8.47
N TYR A 82 12.72 -7.75 9.46
CA TYR A 82 13.08 -7.54 10.86
C TYR A 82 12.58 -8.69 11.72
N GLU A 83 13.46 -9.25 12.52
CA GLU A 83 13.16 -10.34 13.44
C GLU A 83 13.06 -9.82 14.87
N ALA A 84 11.92 -10.05 15.52
CA ALA A 84 11.65 -9.62 16.88
C ALA A 84 11.45 -10.84 17.80
N SER A 85 12.30 -10.96 18.81
CA SER A 85 12.06 -11.94 19.86
C SER A 85 10.98 -11.46 20.82
N LYS A 86 9.95 -12.26 21.04
CA LYS A 86 8.84 -11.94 21.97
C LYS A 86 9.34 -11.70 23.40
N SER A 87 10.43 -12.35 23.80
CA SER A 87 10.98 -12.27 25.15
C SER A 87 12.01 -11.16 25.36
N SER A 88 12.43 -10.46 24.29
CA SER A 88 13.50 -9.46 24.40
C SER A 88 13.09 -8.16 25.11
N GLY A 89 11.81 -7.91 25.28
CA GLY A 89 11.26 -6.64 25.80
C GLY A 89 11.45 -5.43 24.88
N LYS A 90 12.29 -5.54 23.85
CA LYS A 90 12.70 -4.45 22.97
C LYS A 90 11.57 -3.88 22.14
N ASP A 91 10.64 -4.71 21.73
CA ASP A 91 9.50 -4.39 20.88
C ASP A 91 8.17 -4.52 21.63
N ALA A 92 8.19 -4.40 22.98
CA ALA A 92 7.03 -4.60 23.86
C ALA A 92 5.83 -3.70 23.48
N ASP A 93 6.07 -2.46 23.12
CA ASP A 93 5.02 -1.51 22.72
C ASP A 93 4.27 -2.02 21.46
N LEU A 94 5.01 -2.52 20.47
CA LEU A 94 4.42 -3.04 19.24
C LEU A 94 3.70 -4.37 19.48
N ILE A 95 4.27 -5.23 20.32
CA ILE A 95 3.66 -6.48 20.75
C ILE A 95 2.30 -6.22 21.41
N ALA A 96 2.24 -5.23 22.30
CA ALA A 96 1.00 -4.82 22.97
C ALA A 96 0.00 -4.19 21.98
N GLN A 97 0.46 -3.26 21.13
CA GLN A 97 -0.36 -2.57 20.15
C GLN A 97 -1.11 -3.55 19.22
N TYR A 98 -0.42 -4.55 18.70
CA TYR A 98 -0.99 -5.54 17.78
C TYR A 98 -1.49 -6.82 18.50
N LYS A 99 -1.47 -6.85 19.84
CA LYS A 99 -1.88 -8.02 20.67
C LYS A 99 -1.15 -9.31 20.28
N ILE A 100 0.13 -9.19 19.93
CA ILE A 100 0.98 -10.28 19.45
C ILE A 100 1.27 -11.29 20.57
N ASP A 101 1.16 -10.89 21.84
CA ASP A 101 1.29 -11.72 23.01
C ASP A 101 0.36 -12.96 22.99
N ARG A 102 -0.81 -12.82 22.35
CA ARG A 102 -1.82 -13.89 22.23
C ARG A 102 -1.73 -14.68 20.92
N ALA A 103 -0.88 -14.24 19.99
CA ALA A 103 -0.75 -14.91 18.70
C ALA A 103 0.10 -16.19 18.80
N PRO A 104 -0.26 -17.24 18.06
CA PRO A 104 0.61 -18.40 17.91
C PRO A 104 1.93 -18.01 17.22
N MET A 105 3.06 -18.53 17.74
CA MET A 105 4.39 -18.25 17.18
C MET A 105 4.85 -19.39 16.25
N PRO A 106 5.76 -19.07 15.32
CA PRO A 106 6.14 -17.72 14.88
C PRO A 106 4.97 -16.97 14.23
N LEU A 107 5.01 -15.64 14.28
CA LEU A 107 4.04 -14.80 13.59
C LEU A 107 4.78 -13.89 12.61
N LEU A 108 4.47 -14.00 11.33
CA LEU A 108 4.94 -13.06 10.32
C LEU A 108 3.85 -12.03 10.04
N MET A 109 4.17 -10.76 10.24
CA MET A 109 3.34 -9.64 9.80
C MET A 109 3.93 -9.03 8.53
N VAL A 110 3.11 -8.83 7.51
CA VAL A 110 3.46 -8.15 6.29
C VAL A 110 2.91 -6.74 6.33
N ILE A 111 3.78 -5.74 6.18
CA ILE A 111 3.43 -4.31 6.22
C ILE A 111 3.84 -3.68 4.89
N GLY A 112 2.94 -2.92 4.30
CA GLY A 112 3.19 -2.20 3.06
C GLY A 112 4.06 -0.96 3.24
N PRO A 113 4.66 -0.45 2.16
CA PRO A 113 5.44 0.79 2.15
C PRO A 113 4.72 2.02 2.70
N ASN A 114 3.39 2.02 2.67
CA ASN A 114 2.56 3.08 3.24
C ASN A 114 2.23 2.87 4.74
N GLY A 115 2.71 1.78 5.35
CA GLY A 115 2.46 1.41 6.74
C GLY A 115 1.16 0.61 6.97
N ALA A 116 0.43 0.24 5.92
CA ALA A 116 -0.74 -0.64 6.06
C ALA A 116 -0.30 -2.07 6.43
N VAL A 117 -1.01 -2.70 7.35
CA VAL A 117 -0.85 -4.14 7.63
C VAL A 117 -1.57 -4.92 6.53
N LEU A 118 -0.82 -5.67 5.74
CA LEU A 118 -1.34 -6.42 4.59
C LEU A 118 -1.75 -7.84 4.96
N GLY A 119 -1.18 -8.38 6.04
CA GLY A 119 -1.52 -9.69 6.55
C GLY A 119 -0.74 -10.09 7.79
N GLY A 120 -1.28 -11.06 8.52
CA GLY A 120 -0.64 -11.73 9.64
C GLY A 120 -0.71 -13.24 9.44
N PHE A 121 0.42 -13.92 9.52
CA PHE A 121 0.55 -15.35 9.23
C PHE A 121 1.15 -16.05 10.45
N PRO A 122 0.32 -16.66 11.31
CA PRO A 122 0.78 -17.42 12.45
C PRO A 122 1.25 -18.82 12.06
N LYS A 123 2.23 -19.34 12.76
CA LYS A 123 2.82 -20.68 12.65
C LYS A 123 3.57 -20.92 11.33
N SER A 124 2.89 -20.91 10.20
CA SER A 124 3.48 -21.17 8.88
C SER A 124 2.69 -20.50 7.76
N VAL A 125 3.35 -20.25 6.64
CA VAL A 125 2.76 -19.72 5.43
C VAL A 125 3.61 -20.18 4.24
N THR A 126 3.01 -20.36 3.06
CA THR A 126 3.75 -20.67 1.83
C THR A 126 4.27 -19.40 1.16
N ALA A 127 5.34 -19.51 0.37
CA ALA A 127 5.87 -18.39 -0.41
C ALA A 127 4.82 -17.78 -1.36
N ASP A 128 4.02 -18.60 -2.03
CA ASP A 128 2.94 -18.15 -2.92
C ASP A 128 1.87 -17.32 -2.18
N LYS A 129 1.52 -17.71 -0.95
CA LYS A 129 0.56 -16.95 -0.14
C LYS A 129 1.14 -15.62 0.33
N LEU A 130 2.43 -15.58 0.64
CA LEU A 130 3.16 -14.35 0.94
C LEU A 130 3.25 -13.44 -0.29
N ALA A 131 3.57 -13.98 -1.46
CA ALA A 131 3.61 -13.21 -2.71
C ALA A 131 2.26 -12.52 -3.00
N LYS A 132 1.14 -13.23 -2.79
CA LYS A 132 -0.22 -12.67 -2.92
C LYS A 132 -0.56 -11.58 -1.90
N SER A 133 0.17 -11.48 -0.80
CA SER A 133 0.00 -10.39 0.18
C SER A 133 0.70 -9.09 -0.21
N LEU A 134 1.57 -9.11 -1.21
CA LEU A 134 2.25 -7.93 -1.75
C LEU A 134 1.31 -7.21 -2.73
N VAL A 135 0.30 -6.56 -2.20
CA VAL A 135 -0.75 -5.92 -3.00
C VAL A 135 -0.30 -4.58 -3.60
N PRO A 136 -0.93 -4.14 -4.73
CA PRO A 136 -0.60 -2.86 -5.36
C PRO A 136 -0.86 -1.62 -4.49
N PRO A 137 -0.24 -0.45 -4.82
CA PRO A 137 -0.34 0.78 -4.03
C PRO A 137 -1.78 1.22 -3.73
N LEU A 138 -2.67 1.22 -4.73
CA LEU A 138 -4.07 1.59 -4.53
C LEU A 138 -4.74 0.73 -3.46
N THR A 139 -4.55 -0.59 -3.53
CA THR A 139 -5.12 -1.53 -2.53
C THR A 139 -4.52 -1.27 -1.15
N MET A 140 -3.21 -0.99 -1.07
CA MET A 140 -2.56 -0.64 0.21
C MET A 140 -3.15 0.65 0.82
N ASP A 141 -3.40 1.67 0.01
CA ASP A 141 -3.95 2.94 0.50
C ASP A 141 -5.38 2.77 0.99
N VAL A 142 -6.19 1.99 0.28
CA VAL A 142 -7.55 1.62 0.74
C VAL A 142 -7.47 0.84 2.05
N LEU A 143 -6.60 -0.17 2.15
CA LEU A 143 -6.43 -0.94 3.40
C LEU A 143 -6.01 -0.06 4.57
N LYS A 144 -5.11 0.91 4.33
CA LYS A 144 -4.69 1.85 5.36
C LYS A 144 -5.86 2.70 5.87
N SER A 145 -6.68 3.24 4.95
CA SER A 145 -7.88 4.00 5.32
C SER A 145 -8.84 3.15 6.17
N MET A 146 -9.06 1.88 5.77
CA MET A 146 -9.90 0.96 6.54
C MET A 146 -9.36 0.70 7.95
N GLN A 147 -8.04 0.52 8.09
CA GLN A 147 -7.40 0.31 9.40
C GLN A 147 -7.47 1.54 10.30
N GLN A 148 -7.55 2.72 9.71
CA GLN A 148 -7.80 3.99 10.41
C GLN A 148 -9.30 4.27 10.67
N GLN A 149 -10.18 3.31 10.36
CA GLN A 149 -11.65 3.46 10.47
C GLN A 149 -12.20 4.62 9.62
N LYS A 150 -11.53 4.92 8.49
CA LYS A 150 -11.96 5.95 7.55
C LYS A 150 -12.60 5.32 6.32
N MET A 151 -13.56 6.03 5.76
CA MET A 151 -14.11 5.73 4.43
C MET A 151 -13.11 6.18 3.36
N ALA A 152 -12.71 5.28 2.47
CA ALA A 152 -11.90 5.63 1.31
C ALA A 152 -12.81 6.12 0.17
N VAL A 153 -12.52 7.31 -0.33
CA VAL A 153 -13.11 7.89 -1.55
C VAL A 153 -12.08 7.73 -2.66
N VAL A 154 -12.20 6.66 -3.43
CA VAL A 154 -11.28 6.40 -4.54
C VAL A 154 -11.75 7.15 -5.78
N LEU A 155 -10.92 8.08 -6.27
CA LEU A 155 -11.13 8.79 -7.52
C LEU A 155 -10.37 8.09 -8.65
N LEU A 156 -11.10 7.38 -9.49
CA LEU A 156 -10.57 6.76 -10.69
C LEU A 156 -10.63 7.78 -11.83
N GLN A 157 -9.49 8.40 -12.14
CA GLN A 157 -9.41 9.43 -13.17
C GLN A 157 -8.01 9.55 -13.77
N ASN A 158 -7.93 9.98 -15.03
CA ASN A 158 -6.68 10.34 -15.71
C ASN A 158 -6.93 11.44 -16.74
N SER A 159 -5.92 11.79 -17.56
CA SER A 159 -6.04 12.85 -18.56
C SER A 159 -7.07 12.58 -19.68
N LYS A 160 -7.51 11.32 -19.85
CA LYS A 160 -8.48 10.91 -20.87
C LYS A 160 -9.91 10.80 -20.34
N THR A 161 -10.11 10.82 -19.04
CA THR A 161 -11.45 10.75 -18.43
C THR A 161 -12.12 12.12 -18.39
N LYS A 162 -13.45 12.13 -18.60
CA LYS A 162 -14.30 13.32 -18.45
C LYS A 162 -14.71 13.53 -17.00
N PHE A 163 -15.11 14.73 -16.63
CA PHE A 163 -15.61 15.11 -15.28
C PHE A 163 -14.58 14.98 -14.15
N ASN A 164 -13.29 15.17 -14.45
CA ASN A 164 -12.21 15.12 -13.45
C ASN A 164 -12.30 16.26 -12.42
N ALA A 165 -12.68 17.46 -12.87
CA ALA A 165 -12.83 18.61 -11.99
C ALA A 165 -14.02 18.44 -11.05
N GLU A 166 -15.15 17.97 -11.57
CA GLU A 166 -16.39 17.75 -10.83
C GLU A 166 -16.18 16.62 -9.79
N SER A 167 -15.57 15.51 -10.19
CA SER A 167 -15.28 14.39 -9.28
C SER A 167 -14.33 14.81 -8.16
N SER A 168 -13.28 15.59 -8.48
CA SER A 168 -12.35 16.12 -7.49
C SER A 168 -13.04 17.09 -6.53
N LYS A 169 -13.92 17.97 -7.05
CA LYS A 169 -14.72 18.86 -6.23
C LYS A 169 -15.63 18.08 -5.29
N THR A 170 -16.35 17.09 -5.80
CA THR A 170 -17.27 16.25 -5.00
C THR A 170 -16.53 15.52 -3.91
N ALA A 171 -15.34 14.95 -4.19
CA ALA A 171 -14.52 14.28 -3.18
C ALA A 171 -14.07 15.26 -2.07
N ASN A 172 -13.62 16.46 -2.45
CA ASN A 172 -13.27 17.50 -1.48
C ASN A 172 -14.48 17.93 -0.65
N ASP A 173 -15.65 18.11 -1.27
CA ASP A 173 -16.89 18.46 -0.57
C ASP A 173 -17.31 17.36 0.44
N LEU A 174 -16.98 16.08 0.18
CA LEU A 174 -17.18 14.97 1.14
C LEU A 174 -16.22 15.06 2.33
N VAL A 175 -14.93 15.36 2.09
CA VAL A 175 -13.93 15.51 3.17
C VAL A 175 -14.32 16.62 4.15
N TYR A 176 -14.88 17.73 3.65
CA TYR A 176 -15.28 18.87 4.47
C TYR A 176 -16.75 18.82 4.94
N ASP A 177 -17.47 17.74 4.63
CA ASP A 177 -18.83 17.58 5.16
C ASP A 177 -18.79 17.33 6.68
N LYS A 178 -19.53 18.14 7.45
CA LYS A 178 -19.53 18.09 8.93
C LYS A 178 -19.87 16.71 9.48
N ARG A 179 -20.68 15.91 8.75
CA ARG A 179 -21.09 14.55 9.15
C ARG A 179 -19.97 13.52 8.96
N LEU A 180 -19.00 13.81 8.10
CA LEU A 180 -17.92 12.92 7.70
C LEU A 180 -16.53 13.44 8.12
N LEU A 181 -16.48 14.56 8.83
CA LEU A 181 -15.23 15.24 9.17
C LEU A 181 -14.25 14.30 9.89
N GLY A 182 -13.06 14.17 9.34
CA GLY A 182 -12.00 13.27 9.87
C GLY A 182 -12.21 11.78 9.55
N SER A 183 -13.37 11.40 8.98
CA SER A 183 -13.71 10.01 8.67
C SER A 183 -13.58 9.64 7.19
N VAL A 184 -13.02 10.52 6.35
CA VAL A 184 -12.89 10.33 4.91
C VAL A 184 -11.44 10.52 4.49
N GLU A 185 -10.96 9.66 3.62
CA GLU A 185 -9.66 9.79 2.94
C GLU A 185 -9.85 9.69 1.43
N VAL A 186 -9.28 10.63 0.68
CA VAL A 186 -9.36 10.66 -0.79
C VAL A 186 -8.12 10.03 -1.38
N ILE A 187 -8.33 9.02 -2.21
CA ILE A 187 -7.28 8.28 -2.91
C ILE A 187 -7.48 8.47 -4.41
N LYS A 188 -6.46 8.96 -5.11
CA LYS A 188 -6.50 9.11 -6.57
C LYS A 188 -5.81 7.94 -7.23
N ALA A 189 -6.41 7.39 -8.28
CA ALA A 189 -5.84 6.30 -9.05
C ALA A 189 -6.15 6.45 -10.54
N ASP A 190 -5.20 6.01 -11.37
CA ASP A 190 -5.40 5.92 -12.81
C ASP A 190 -6.15 4.60 -13.13
N PRO A 191 -7.34 4.66 -13.73
CA PRO A 191 -8.08 3.46 -14.12
C PRO A 191 -7.40 2.65 -15.24
N SER A 192 -6.44 3.23 -15.96
CA SER A 192 -5.69 2.53 -17.02
C SER A 192 -4.38 1.92 -16.54
N ASP A 193 -3.98 2.12 -15.27
CA ASP A 193 -2.79 1.46 -14.71
C ASP A 193 -3.08 -0.04 -14.53
N PRO A 194 -2.28 -0.93 -15.17
CA PRO A 194 -2.45 -2.38 -15.03
C PRO A 194 -2.43 -2.87 -13.56
N LYS A 195 -1.74 -2.17 -12.68
CA LYS A 195 -1.68 -2.50 -11.25
C LYS A 195 -3.02 -2.33 -10.53
N ASN A 196 -3.96 -1.57 -11.11
CA ASN A 196 -5.26 -1.31 -10.52
C ASN A 196 -6.36 -2.26 -11.05
N MET A 197 -6.04 -3.16 -11.99
CA MET A 197 -7.02 -4.03 -12.65
C MET A 197 -7.78 -4.92 -11.66
N ASP A 198 -7.08 -5.52 -10.69
CA ASP A 198 -7.72 -6.35 -9.68
C ASP A 198 -8.68 -5.55 -8.79
N PHE A 199 -8.31 -4.31 -8.45
CA PHE A 199 -9.19 -3.41 -7.72
C PHE A 199 -10.45 -3.07 -8.53
N LEU A 200 -10.29 -2.73 -9.81
CA LEU A 200 -11.41 -2.43 -10.70
C LEU A 200 -12.35 -3.63 -10.84
N ALA A 201 -11.80 -4.83 -11.06
CA ALA A 201 -12.58 -6.07 -11.15
C ALA A 201 -13.38 -6.35 -9.88
N ASN A 202 -12.75 -6.21 -8.70
CA ASN A 202 -13.41 -6.41 -7.41
C ASN A 202 -14.50 -5.37 -7.15
N ALA A 203 -14.32 -4.13 -7.60
CA ALA A 203 -15.32 -3.07 -7.53
C ALA A 203 -16.38 -3.17 -8.65
N LYS A 204 -16.28 -4.16 -9.55
CA LYS A 204 -17.14 -4.37 -10.73
C LYS A 204 -17.15 -3.16 -11.68
N ILE A 205 -16.00 -2.53 -11.85
CA ILE A 205 -15.81 -1.38 -12.74
C ILE A 205 -15.10 -1.86 -14.00
N ALA A 206 -15.58 -1.41 -15.17
CA ALA A 206 -14.91 -1.70 -16.44
C ALA A 206 -13.52 -1.06 -16.48
N SER A 207 -12.53 -1.76 -17.05
CA SER A 207 -11.16 -1.27 -17.18
C SER A 207 -11.01 -0.04 -18.08
N ALA A 208 -11.94 0.14 -19.04
CA ALA A 208 -11.98 1.30 -19.94
C ALA A 208 -13.04 2.30 -19.46
N VAL A 209 -12.70 3.16 -18.52
CA VAL A 209 -13.60 4.22 -18.04
C VAL A 209 -13.40 5.48 -18.86
N ALA A 210 -14.46 5.89 -19.61
CA ALA A 210 -14.46 7.14 -20.36
C ALA A 210 -14.72 8.38 -19.48
N THR A 211 -15.24 8.17 -18.27
CA THR A 211 -15.55 9.20 -17.28
C THR A 211 -14.88 8.90 -15.96
N ALA A 212 -14.46 9.95 -15.24
CA ALA A 212 -14.02 9.79 -13.86
C ALA A 212 -15.07 9.03 -13.05
N THR A 213 -14.64 8.20 -12.12
CA THR A 213 -15.52 7.40 -11.29
C THR A 213 -15.14 7.56 -9.83
N ILE A 214 -16.12 7.77 -8.98
CA ILE A 214 -15.97 7.89 -7.52
C ILE A 214 -16.40 6.56 -6.91
N VAL A 215 -15.49 5.87 -6.22
CA VAL A 215 -15.78 4.63 -5.49
C VAL A 215 -15.70 4.90 -4.00
N LEU A 216 -16.76 4.62 -3.29
CA LEU A 216 -16.79 4.73 -1.83
C LEU A 216 -16.60 3.35 -1.21
N ILE A 217 -15.62 3.24 -0.33
CA ILE A 217 -15.35 2.02 0.43
C ILE A 217 -15.41 2.34 1.91
N ALA A 218 -16.35 1.72 2.59
CA ALA A 218 -16.54 1.88 4.03
C ALA A 218 -15.84 0.75 4.81
N PRO A 219 -15.36 0.99 6.04
CA PRO A 219 -14.90 -0.09 6.91
C PRO A 219 -16.00 -1.15 7.13
N PRO A 220 -15.65 -2.44 7.11
CA PRO A 220 -14.31 -3.04 7.02
C PRO A 220 -13.82 -3.34 5.58
N GLY A 221 -14.28 -2.66 4.56
CA GLY A 221 -13.89 -2.88 3.15
C GLY A 221 -15.08 -3.12 2.23
N ILE A 222 -16.26 -2.62 2.60
CA ILE A 222 -17.49 -2.76 1.81
C ILE A 222 -17.56 -1.63 0.78
N VAL A 223 -17.74 -1.97 -0.50
CA VAL A 223 -18.05 -0.98 -1.54
C VAL A 223 -19.44 -0.41 -1.26
N ALA A 224 -19.49 0.80 -0.72
CA ALA A 224 -20.72 1.50 -0.34
C ALA A 224 -21.41 2.14 -1.56
N GLY A 225 -20.67 2.39 -2.65
CA GLY A 225 -21.22 2.90 -3.89
C GLY A 225 -20.15 3.20 -4.95
N VAL A 226 -20.61 3.18 -6.21
CA VAL A 226 -19.82 3.54 -7.39
C VAL A 226 -20.61 4.60 -8.16
N PHE A 227 -20.03 5.77 -8.37
CA PHE A 227 -20.71 6.93 -8.92
C PHE A 227 -19.95 7.52 -10.11
N PRO A 228 -20.62 7.97 -11.17
CA PRO A 228 -20.01 8.77 -12.23
C PRO A 228 -19.40 10.06 -11.67
N GLY A 229 -18.33 10.57 -12.29
CA GLY A 229 -17.57 11.73 -11.80
C GLY A 229 -18.37 13.04 -11.71
N ASN A 230 -19.47 13.17 -12.46
CA ASN A 230 -20.38 14.32 -12.40
C ASN A 230 -21.43 14.23 -11.27
N THR A 231 -21.40 13.18 -10.43
CA THR A 231 -22.32 13.02 -9.32
C THR A 231 -22.02 14.04 -8.22
N THR A 232 -23.05 14.70 -7.71
CA THR A 232 -22.90 15.70 -6.65
C THR A 232 -22.76 15.05 -5.28
N LYS A 233 -22.14 15.76 -4.31
CA LYS A 233 -22.07 15.33 -2.91
C LYS A 233 -23.44 14.97 -2.34
N ASN A 234 -24.46 15.79 -2.59
CA ASN A 234 -25.80 15.56 -2.06
C ASN A 234 -26.40 14.25 -2.57
N SER A 235 -26.23 13.92 -3.86
CA SER A 235 -26.67 12.66 -4.42
C SER A 235 -25.97 11.46 -3.78
N ILE A 236 -24.66 11.56 -3.56
CA ILE A 236 -23.88 10.53 -2.87
C ILE A 236 -24.39 10.36 -1.42
N MET A 237 -24.57 11.44 -0.68
CA MET A 237 -25.03 11.39 0.71
C MET A 237 -26.46 10.82 0.83
N SER A 238 -27.33 11.13 -0.12
CA SER A 238 -28.68 10.54 -0.18
C SER A 238 -28.61 9.03 -0.41
N SER A 239 -27.74 8.58 -1.31
CA SER A 239 -27.55 7.14 -1.58
C SER A 239 -26.99 6.40 -0.35
N LEU A 240 -26.02 6.99 0.37
CA LEU A 240 -25.50 6.40 1.60
C LEU A 240 -26.55 6.32 2.70
N SER A 241 -27.38 7.37 2.85
CA SER A 241 -28.46 7.37 3.83
C SER A 241 -29.54 6.32 3.50
N ALA A 242 -29.89 6.16 2.23
CA ALA A 242 -30.83 5.13 1.79
C ALA A 242 -30.28 3.72 2.05
N ALA A 243 -29.01 3.48 1.79
CA ALA A 243 -28.35 2.19 2.05
C ALA A 243 -28.32 1.84 3.55
N SER A 244 -28.14 2.83 4.43
CA SER A 244 -28.12 2.64 5.88
C SER A 244 -29.55 2.42 6.46
N SER A 245 -30.59 3.00 5.85
CA SER A 245 -31.99 2.83 6.25
C SER A 245 -32.65 1.58 5.65
N GLY A 246 -32.12 1.10 4.50
CA GLY A 246 -32.65 -0.07 3.78
C GLY A 246 -32.33 -1.41 4.43
N ALA A 247 -31.47 -1.47 5.43
CA ALA A 247 -31.18 -2.69 6.17
C ALA A 247 -32.38 -3.26 6.95
N CYS A 248 -33.49 -2.52 7.01
CA CYS A 248 -34.72 -2.97 7.66
C CYS A 248 -35.96 -3.06 6.75
N SER A 249 -35.85 -2.78 5.42
CA SER A 249 -37.04 -2.71 4.54
C SER A 249 -37.43 -4.02 3.84
N GLY A 250 -36.85 -5.15 4.19
CA GLY A 250 -37.09 -6.45 3.53
C GLY A 250 -37.41 -7.62 4.44
N GLY A 251 -37.57 -7.45 5.73
CA GLY A 251 -37.88 -8.52 6.67
C GLY A 251 -39.00 -8.14 7.61
N GLN A 252 -40.05 -8.88 7.67
CA GLN A 252 -41.08 -8.80 8.70
C GLN A 252 -40.44 -8.82 10.08
N CYS A 253 -40.33 -7.65 10.70
CA CYS A 253 -40.07 -7.57 12.15
C CYS A 253 -41.34 -8.02 12.88
N GLY A 254 -41.39 -9.30 13.24
CA GLY A 254 -42.39 -9.79 14.18
C GLY A 254 -42.10 -9.30 15.60
N PRO A 255 -43.06 -9.42 16.55
CA PRO A 255 -42.97 -8.89 17.92
C PRO A 255 -41.88 -9.52 18.80
N GLY A 256 -40.82 -10.05 18.24
CA GLY A 256 -39.72 -10.72 18.92
C GLY A 256 -38.30 -10.23 18.52
N GLY A 257 -38.15 -9.10 17.78
CA GLY A 257 -36.83 -8.57 17.37
C GLY A 257 -36.23 -9.29 16.17
N CYS A 258 -35.34 -8.63 15.43
CA CYS A 258 -34.55 -9.22 14.34
C CYS A 258 -33.65 -10.32 14.90
N LYS A 259 -33.78 -11.55 14.44
CA LYS A 259 -32.85 -12.68 14.66
C LYS A 259 -31.79 -12.69 13.57
#